data_31bf65fa760b5edde4bd4bdfdde3c1e3
#
_entry.id   31bf65fa760b5edde4bd4bdfdde3c1e3
#
_cell.length_a   1.000
_cell.length_b   1.000
_cell.length_c   1.000
_cell.angle_alpha   90.00
_cell.angle_beta   90.00
_cell.angle_gamma   90.00
#
_symmetry.space_group_name_H-M   'P 1'
#
loop_
_entity.id
_entity.type
_entity.pdbx_description
1 polymer ?
#
loop_
_entity_poly.entity_id
_entity_poly.type
_entity_poly.pdbx_seq_one_letter_code
_entity_poly.pdbx_strand_id
1 'polypeptide(L)'
;YSHFSGFVKEMLEKNPDTRFILTGGDNTDCGQHEVQWNGAFSGLVGISEHIPFMMTLGNHDNRGFKDYKNAIGRYYAEPAEFFDNQFKGSYAYNGPENWKTENYTFDYGNVHFAILGINGPEEVNEWLIKDLDACDKQWKIGSYHFPICYSGSDCQNYDAYPVMREGMEKLDILFSGHEHNFSRSFPVRNEEIFDRPSQGTIHYM
;
A
#
# COMPACT_ATOMS: atom_id res chain seq x y z
N TYR A 1 4.38 -2.59 -18.65
CA TYR A 1 4.70 -1.24 -18.11
C TYR A 1 4.35 -0.10 -19.08
N SER A 2 4.41 -0.29 -20.41
CA SER A 2 4.06 0.75 -21.40
C SER A 2 2.61 1.25 -21.27
N HIS A 3 1.65 0.38 -20.99
CA HIS A 3 0.25 0.77 -20.75
C HIS A 3 0.11 1.61 -19.49
N PHE A 4 0.81 1.23 -18.41
CA PHE A 4 0.81 1.99 -17.16
C PHE A 4 1.38 3.40 -17.35
N SER A 5 2.51 3.51 -18.03
CA SER A 5 3.13 4.81 -18.37
C SER A 5 2.19 5.72 -19.16
N GLY A 6 1.49 5.16 -20.17
CA GLY A 6 0.49 5.90 -20.96
C GLY A 6 -0.66 6.41 -20.10
N PHE A 7 -1.19 5.55 -19.23
CA PHE A 7 -2.26 5.89 -18.30
C PHE A 7 -1.84 7.00 -17.33
N VAL A 8 -0.64 6.88 -16.73
CA VAL A 8 -0.15 7.90 -15.78
C VAL A 8 0.04 9.25 -16.48
N LYS A 9 0.58 9.29 -17.71
CA LYS A 9 0.72 10.53 -18.48
C LYS A 9 -0.63 11.19 -18.73
N GLU A 10 -1.62 10.43 -19.19
CA GLU A 10 -2.99 10.94 -19.41
C GLU A 10 -3.62 11.46 -18.12
N MET A 11 -3.41 10.75 -16.99
CA MET A 11 -3.89 11.18 -15.69
C MET A 11 -3.26 12.51 -15.26
N LEU A 12 -1.95 12.69 -15.45
CA LEU A 12 -1.24 13.92 -15.12
C LEU A 12 -1.64 15.09 -16.02
N GLU A 13 -1.88 14.85 -17.31
CA GLU A 13 -2.42 15.88 -18.22
C GLU A 13 -3.79 16.39 -17.75
N LYS A 14 -4.66 15.49 -17.26
CA LYS A 14 -5.98 15.85 -16.72
C LYS A 14 -5.91 16.47 -15.33
N ASN A 15 -4.87 16.20 -14.58
CA ASN A 15 -4.69 16.62 -13.18
C ASN A 15 -3.30 17.26 -12.99
N PRO A 16 -3.05 18.46 -13.55
CA PRO A 16 -1.71 19.07 -13.54
C PRO A 16 -1.21 19.47 -12.15
N ASP A 17 -2.11 19.54 -11.17
CA ASP A 17 -1.78 19.87 -9.78
C ASP A 17 -1.38 18.64 -8.94
N THR A 18 -1.27 17.44 -9.55
CA THR A 18 -0.80 16.23 -8.87
C THR A 18 0.59 16.45 -8.25
N ARG A 19 0.75 16.08 -6.98
CA ARG A 19 2.00 16.28 -6.22
C ARG A 19 2.76 14.98 -5.99
N PHE A 20 2.07 13.86 -5.93
CA PHE A 20 2.64 12.51 -5.84
C PHE A 20 1.60 11.49 -6.32
N ILE A 21 2.06 10.26 -6.53
CA ILE A 21 1.21 9.13 -6.92
C ILE A 21 1.37 8.05 -5.86
N LEU A 22 0.25 7.56 -5.35
CA LEU A 22 0.18 6.41 -4.47
C LEU A 22 -0.03 5.15 -5.31
N THR A 23 0.77 4.10 -5.09
CA THR A 23 0.51 2.79 -5.71
C THR A 23 -0.18 1.84 -4.72
N GLY A 24 -1.00 0.94 -5.25
CA GLY A 24 -1.71 -0.07 -4.45
C GLY A 24 -0.93 -1.38 -4.26
N GLY A 25 0.36 -1.42 -4.57
CA GLY A 25 1.17 -2.65 -4.56
C GLY A 25 1.19 -3.36 -5.91
N ASP A 26 1.91 -4.49 -5.98
CA ASP A 26 2.14 -5.26 -7.20
C ASP A 26 2.74 -4.40 -8.33
N ASN A 27 3.76 -3.63 -7.97
CA ASN A 27 4.49 -2.75 -8.88
C ASN A 27 5.27 -3.55 -9.94
N THR A 28 5.56 -4.80 -9.62
CA THR A 28 6.18 -5.80 -10.50
C THR A 28 5.36 -7.10 -10.47
N ASP A 29 5.56 -7.99 -11.44
CA ASP A 29 4.97 -9.34 -11.42
C ASP A 29 5.78 -10.34 -10.58
N CYS A 30 7.11 -10.17 -10.56
CA CYS A 30 8.03 -10.99 -9.78
C CYS A 30 9.16 -10.10 -9.23
N GLY A 31 8.96 -9.55 -8.04
CA GLY A 31 9.84 -8.58 -7.41
C GLY A 31 11.26 -9.07 -7.10
N GLN A 32 11.49 -10.39 -7.03
CA GLN A 32 12.82 -10.98 -6.87
C GLN A 32 13.66 -11.01 -8.17
N HIS A 33 13.18 -10.36 -9.24
CA HIS A 33 13.86 -10.28 -10.51
C HIS A 33 14.17 -8.83 -10.88
N GLU A 34 15.44 -8.47 -10.89
CA GLU A 34 15.91 -7.13 -11.22
C GLU A 34 15.37 -6.62 -12.57
N VAL A 35 15.23 -7.50 -13.55
CA VAL A 35 14.70 -7.13 -14.87
C VAL A 35 13.25 -6.61 -14.81
N GLN A 36 12.46 -7.05 -13.85
CA GLN A 36 11.10 -6.56 -13.63
C GLN A 36 11.11 -5.11 -13.11
N TRP A 37 11.97 -4.83 -12.13
CA TRP A 37 12.16 -3.47 -11.60
C TRP A 37 12.70 -2.53 -12.67
N ASN A 38 13.68 -2.96 -13.45
CA ASN A 38 14.19 -2.19 -14.57
C ASN A 38 13.09 -1.88 -15.60
N GLY A 39 12.19 -2.83 -15.87
CA GLY A 39 11.03 -2.63 -16.72
C GLY A 39 10.04 -1.62 -16.13
N ALA A 40 9.74 -1.73 -14.83
CA ALA A 40 8.87 -0.81 -14.12
C ALA A 40 9.44 0.63 -14.15
N PHE A 41 10.68 0.82 -13.75
CA PHE A 41 11.32 2.14 -13.76
C PHE A 41 11.47 2.73 -15.16
N SER A 42 11.80 1.91 -16.16
CA SER A 42 11.84 2.36 -17.56
C SER A 42 10.48 2.89 -18.05
N GLY A 43 9.38 2.31 -17.55
CA GLY A 43 8.02 2.80 -17.83
C GLY A 43 7.70 4.14 -17.16
N LEU A 44 8.46 4.55 -16.16
CA LEU A 44 8.26 5.80 -15.42
C LEU A 44 9.21 6.93 -15.82
N VAL A 45 10.13 6.67 -16.78
CA VAL A 45 11.05 7.70 -17.28
C VAL A 45 10.27 8.89 -17.87
N GLY A 46 10.67 10.09 -17.47
CA GLY A 46 9.99 11.34 -17.82
C GLY A 46 8.78 11.67 -16.93
N ILE A 47 8.50 10.83 -15.91
CA ILE A 47 7.42 11.05 -14.94
C ILE A 47 8.02 11.12 -13.53
N SER A 48 8.70 10.05 -13.09
CA SER A 48 9.22 9.92 -11.73
C SER A 48 10.31 10.92 -11.35
N GLU A 49 10.92 11.57 -12.33
CA GLU A 49 11.87 12.68 -12.10
C GLU A 49 11.17 13.96 -11.62
N HIS A 50 9.85 14.04 -11.77
CA HIS A 50 9.04 15.23 -11.45
C HIS A 50 7.95 14.96 -10.43
N ILE A 51 7.39 13.76 -10.42
CA ILE A 51 6.29 13.35 -9.57
C ILE A 51 6.73 12.15 -8.73
N PRO A 52 6.85 12.27 -7.40
CA PRO A 52 7.17 11.14 -6.52
C PRO A 52 6.12 10.03 -6.60
N PHE A 53 6.60 8.79 -6.64
CA PHE A 53 5.77 7.59 -6.49
C PHE A 53 5.95 7.05 -5.07
N MET A 54 4.86 7.03 -4.32
CA MET A 54 4.79 6.46 -2.98
C MET A 54 4.37 5.00 -3.12
N MET A 55 5.36 4.11 -3.14
CA MET A 55 5.16 2.69 -3.44
C MET A 55 4.67 1.92 -2.23
N THR A 56 3.57 1.18 -2.40
CA THR A 56 3.12 0.16 -1.46
C THR A 56 3.67 -1.20 -1.90
N LEU A 57 4.12 -2.01 -0.95
CA LEU A 57 4.57 -3.38 -1.22
C LEU A 57 3.36 -4.29 -1.45
N GLY A 58 3.31 -4.98 -2.60
CA GLY A 58 2.35 -6.05 -2.88
C GLY A 58 3.00 -7.44 -2.83
N ASN A 59 2.18 -8.48 -2.94
CA ASN A 59 2.68 -9.85 -2.88
C ASN A 59 3.53 -10.24 -4.09
N HIS A 60 3.27 -9.66 -5.26
CA HIS A 60 4.11 -9.87 -6.44
C HIS A 60 5.47 -9.20 -6.32
N ASP A 61 5.56 -8.08 -5.64
CA ASP A 61 6.83 -7.39 -5.38
C ASP A 61 7.78 -8.20 -4.50
N ASN A 62 7.24 -9.10 -3.67
CA ASN A 62 8.00 -9.95 -2.74
C ASN A 62 8.29 -11.36 -3.29
N ARG A 63 7.68 -11.78 -4.38
CA ARG A 63 7.79 -13.16 -4.89
C ARG A 63 8.78 -13.33 -6.05
N GLY A 64 9.28 -14.58 -6.21
CA GLY A 64 9.98 -15.07 -7.41
C GLY A 64 9.09 -15.92 -8.32
N PHE A 65 9.54 -16.18 -9.55
CA PHE A 65 8.81 -17.02 -10.52
C PHE A 65 8.55 -18.45 -10.05
N LYS A 66 9.42 -18.99 -9.18
CA LYS A 66 9.34 -20.38 -8.72
C LYS A 66 8.44 -20.58 -7.52
N ASP A 67 8.12 -19.51 -6.80
CA ASP A 67 7.43 -19.58 -5.50
C ASP A 67 5.94 -19.33 -5.58
N TYR A 68 5.38 -19.32 -6.77
CA TYR A 68 3.98 -19.01 -7.05
C TYR A 68 2.96 -19.78 -6.20
N LYS A 69 3.29 -21.03 -5.82
CA LYS A 69 2.38 -21.89 -5.05
C LYS A 69 2.55 -21.80 -3.52
N ASN A 70 3.63 -21.22 -3.05
CA ASN A 70 3.94 -21.14 -1.62
C ASN A 70 3.79 -19.72 -1.05
N ALA A 71 3.21 -18.86 -1.83
CA ALA A 71 3.19 -17.44 -1.61
C ALA A 71 2.49 -17.02 -0.31
N ILE A 72 1.40 -17.65 0.04
CA ILE A 72 0.50 -17.18 1.11
C ILE A 72 1.10 -17.37 2.52
N GLY A 73 2.04 -18.26 2.73
CA GLY A 73 2.60 -18.55 4.07
C GLY A 73 3.96 -17.93 4.37
N ARG A 74 4.66 -17.34 3.39
CA ARG A 74 6.04 -16.85 3.57
C ARG A 74 6.17 -15.33 3.60
N TYR A 75 5.19 -14.59 3.11
CA TYR A 75 5.26 -13.16 2.95
C TYR A 75 5.32 -12.37 4.25
N TYR A 76 4.87 -12.95 5.33
CA TYR A 76 4.69 -12.22 6.58
C TYR A 76 5.89 -12.26 7.52
N ALA A 77 6.92 -13.03 7.18
CA ALA A 77 8.03 -13.33 8.08
C ALA A 77 9.40 -12.88 7.59
N GLU A 78 9.55 -12.52 6.31
CA GLU A 78 10.84 -12.16 5.72
C GLU A 78 10.73 -10.82 4.98
N PRO A 79 11.70 -9.88 5.16
CA PRO A 79 11.74 -8.64 4.42
C PRO A 79 11.76 -8.85 2.91
N ALA A 80 11.12 -7.96 2.17
CA ALA A 80 11.12 -7.97 0.71
C ALA A 80 12.46 -7.42 0.17
N GLU A 81 13.51 -8.22 0.22
CA GLU A 81 14.91 -7.81 0.00
C GLU A 81 15.10 -6.99 -1.28
N PHE A 82 14.47 -7.38 -2.39
CA PHE A 82 14.59 -6.65 -3.64
C PHE A 82 13.85 -5.31 -3.61
N PHE A 83 12.67 -5.27 -3.01
CA PHE A 83 11.94 -4.02 -2.79
C PHE A 83 12.73 -3.10 -1.86
N ASP A 84 13.23 -3.61 -0.77
CA ASP A 84 14.01 -2.88 0.20
C ASP A 84 15.28 -2.28 -0.44
N ASN A 85 15.99 -3.04 -1.27
CA ASN A 85 17.17 -2.56 -1.96
C ASN A 85 16.85 -1.44 -2.97
N GLN A 86 15.66 -1.46 -3.59
CA GLN A 86 15.25 -0.40 -4.51
C GLN A 86 14.86 0.89 -3.79
N PHE A 87 14.19 0.78 -2.64
CA PHE A 87 13.55 1.92 -1.99
C PHE A 87 14.20 2.37 -0.67
N LYS A 88 15.18 1.64 -0.15
CA LYS A 88 15.89 2.01 1.06
C LYS A 88 16.48 3.43 0.97
N GLY A 89 16.00 4.31 1.84
CA GLY A 89 16.41 5.72 1.87
C GLY A 89 15.69 6.63 0.88
N SER A 90 14.73 6.10 0.10
CA SER A 90 13.89 6.90 -0.81
C SER A 90 12.69 7.52 -0.08
N TYR A 91 12.22 6.88 0.98
CA TYR A 91 11.06 7.31 1.79
C TYR A 91 11.48 7.66 3.22
N ALA A 92 10.52 8.18 3.99
CA ALA A 92 10.69 8.35 5.42
C ALA A 92 11.00 6.98 6.07
N TYR A 93 12.09 6.93 6.85
CA TYR A 93 12.57 5.70 7.46
C TYR A 93 12.07 5.62 8.92
N ASN A 94 10.75 5.79 9.08
CA ASN A 94 10.04 5.91 10.36
C ASN A 94 9.12 4.74 10.69
N GLY A 95 9.12 3.69 9.87
CA GLY A 95 8.38 2.45 10.10
C GLY A 95 8.93 1.60 11.26
N PRO A 96 8.31 0.44 11.54
CA PRO A 96 8.77 -0.47 12.57
C PRO A 96 10.17 -1.02 12.25
N GLU A 97 10.94 -1.37 13.28
CA GLU A 97 12.40 -1.60 13.18
C GLU A 97 12.78 -2.61 12.08
N ASN A 98 12.06 -3.72 11.99
CA ASN A 98 12.36 -4.78 11.04
C ASN A 98 11.78 -4.53 9.64
N TRP A 99 10.88 -3.56 9.46
CA TRP A 99 10.06 -3.38 8.25
C TRP A 99 10.06 -1.92 7.76
N LYS A 100 11.11 -1.15 8.06
CA LYS A 100 11.17 0.31 7.82
C LYS A 100 11.04 0.74 6.37
N THR A 101 11.53 -0.04 5.42
CA THR A 101 11.44 0.32 3.99
C THR A 101 10.05 0.04 3.43
N GLU A 102 9.43 -1.01 3.94
CA GLU A 102 8.11 -1.46 3.49
C GLU A 102 6.97 -0.65 4.11
N ASN A 103 7.24 -0.01 5.26
CA ASN A 103 6.26 0.74 6.03
C ASN A 103 6.80 2.12 6.39
N TYR A 104 6.04 3.15 6.10
CA TYR A 104 6.40 4.51 6.43
C TYR A 104 5.18 5.42 6.47
N THR A 105 5.30 6.55 7.16
CA THR A 105 4.30 7.61 7.15
C THR A 105 4.90 8.92 6.67
N PHE A 106 4.07 9.77 6.11
CA PHE A 106 4.43 11.13 5.72
C PHE A 106 3.21 12.05 5.75
N ASP A 107 3.46 13.35 5.88
CA ASP A 107 2.43 14.37 5.90
C ASP A 107 2.38 15.16 4.59
N TYR A 108 1.19 15.45 4.11
CA TYR A 108 0.97 16.43 3.06
C TYR A 108 -0.23 17.32 3.40
N GLY A 109 0.04 18.60 3.66
CA GLY A 109 -1.00 19.53 4.13
C GLY A 109 -1.59 19.09 5.48
N ASN A 110 -2.92 18.91 5.50
CA ASN A 110 -3.66 18.43 6.68
C ASN A 110 -3.93 16.93 6.67
N VAL A 111 -3.23 16.19 5.84
CA VAL A 111 -3.36 14.73 5.68
C VAL A 111 -2.10 14.04 6.16
N HIS A 112 -2.30 12.98 6.92
CA HIS A 112 -1.28 12.00 7.29
C HIS A 112 -1.47 10.74 6.46
N PHE A 113 -0.42 10.30 5.78
CA PHE A 113 -0.43 9.10 4.94
C PHE A 113 0.37 7.99 5.60
N ALA A 114 -0.22 6.79 5.69
CA ALA A 114 0.42 5.57 6.15
C ALA A 114 0.52 4.57 4.99
N ILE A 115 1.75 4.22 4.61
CA ILE A 115 2.04 3.22 3.60
C ILE A 115 2.44 1.94 4.32
N LEU A 116 1.68 0.88 4.10
CA LEU A 116 1.76 -0.37 4.85
C LEU A 116 2.21 -1.51 3.94
N GLY A 117 3.31 -2.15 4.32
CA GLY A 117 3.78 -3.39 3.72
C GLY A 117 2.94 -4.59 4.17
N ILE A 118 3.16 -5.71 3.50
CA ILE A 118 2.43 -6.96 3.77
C ILE A 118 3.14 -7.85 4.80
N ASN A 119 4.36 -7.53 5.19
CA ASN A 119 5.19 -8.31 6.10
C ASN A 119 5.09 -7.79 7.55
N GLY A 120 5.25 -8.70 8.53
CA GLY A 120 5.30 -8.37 9.95
C GLY A 120 4.03 -7.70 10.50
N PRO A 121 2.81 -8.22 10.25
CA PRO A 121 1.57 -7.52 10.55
C PRO A 121 1.41 -7.14 12.03
N GLU A 122 1.90 -7.94 12.96
CA GLU A 122 1.83 -7.66 14.39
C GLU A 122 2.65 -6.40 14.75
N GLU A 123 3.91 -6.37 14.33
CA GLU A 123 4.80 -5.23 14.59
C GLU A 123 4.34 -3.97 13.86
N VAL A 124 3.86 -4.14 12.63
CA VAL A 124 3.29 -3.05 11.81
C VAL A 124 2.04 -2.47 12.47
N ASN A 125 1.13 -3.31 12.99
CA ASN A 125 -0.07 -2.85 13.67
C ASN A 125 0.26 -2.05 14.94
N GLU A 126 1.16 -2.55 15.78
CA GLU A 126 1.60 -1.84 16.99
C GLU A 126 2.22 -0.48 16.67
N TRP A 127 3.04 -0.42 15.63
CA TRP A 127 3.65 0.81 15.16
C TRP A 127 2.59 1.78 14.62
N LEU A 128 1.69 1.30 13.76
CA LEU A 128 0.64 2.11 13.15
C LEU A 128 -0.29 2.74 14.20
N ILE A 129 -0.68 1.97 15.22
CA ILE A 129 -1.50 2.48 16.32
C ILE A 129 -0.79 3.64 17.02
N LYS A 130 0.49 3.47 17.39
CA LYS A 130 1.27 4.51 18.07
C LYS A 130 1.42 5.76 17.21
N ASP A 131 1.69 5.59 15.92
CA ASP A 131 1.87 6.67 14.96
C ASP A 131 0.56 7.48 14.78
N LEU A 132 -0.55 6.78 14.55
CA LEU A 132 -1.85 7.41 14.37
C LEU A 132 -2.42 8.06 15.65
N ASP A 133 -2.10 7.53 16.82
CA ASP A 133 -2.50 8.12 18.11
C ASP A 133 -1.70 9.39 18.42
N ALA A 134 -0.46 9.49 17.94
CA ALA A 134 0.37 10.69 18.08
C ALA A 134 0.06 11.76 16.99
N CYS A 135 -0.65 11.38 15.93
CA CYS A 135 -0.92 12.23 14.78
C CYS A 135 -2.02 13.25 15.05
N ASP A 136 -1.73 14.54 14.83
CA ASP A 136 -2.66 15.66 14.97
C ASP A 136 -3.33 16.11 13.66
N LYS A 137 -3.03 15.45 12.53
CA LYS A 137 -3.62 15.77 11.24
C LYS A 137 -5.11 15.45 11.20
N GLN A 138 -5.83 16.27 10.43
CA GLN A 138 -7.28 16.15 10.28
C GLN A 138 -7.67 14.83 9.60
N TRP A 139 -6.91 14.41 8.59
CA TRP A 139 -7.21 13.22 7.79
C TRP A 139 -6.07 12.21 7.90
N LYS A 140 -6.44 10.94 8.00
CA LYS A 140 -5.54 9.79 8.09
C LYS A 140 -5.88 8.84 6.95
N ILE A 141 -4.97 8.70 5.99
CA ILE A 141 -5.19 7.89 4.78
C ILE A 141 -4.12 6.81 4.71
N GLY A 142 -4.54 5.57 4.50
CA GLY A 142 -3.65 4.43 4.36
C GLY A 142 -3.61 3.87 2.94
N SER A 143 -2.51 3.20 2.62
CA SER A 143 -2.38 2.28 1.49
C SER A 143 -1.86 0.94 1.99
N TYR A 144 -2.56 -0.14 1.69
CA TYR A 144 -2.21 -1.51 2.02
C TYR A 144 -2.65 -2.43 0.89
N HIS A 145 -1.79 -3.31 0.42
CA HIS A 145 -2.06 -4.05 -0.81
C HIS A 145 -3.30 -4.93 -0.77
N PHE A 146 -3.48 -5.71 0.31
CA PHE A 146 -4.60 -6.63 0.39
C PHE A 146 -5.89 -5.94 0.82
N PRO A 147 -7.00 -6.12 0.08
CA PRO A 147 -8.27 -5.51 0.46
C PRO A 147 -8.85 -6.22 1.69
N ILE A 148 -9.43 -5.43 2.57
CA ILE A 148 -10.18 -5.90 3.72
C ILE A 148 -11.66 -6.05 3.37
N CYS A 149 -12.20 -5.04 2.67
CA CYS A 149 -13.56 -5.04 2.14
C CYS A 149 -13.48 -5.14 0.63
N TYR A 150 -14.05 -6.17 0.04
CA TYR A 150 -13.97 -6.44 -1.38
C TYR A 150 -15.33 -6.85 -1.95
N SER A 151 -15.48 -6.72 -3.27
CA SER A 151 -16.71 -7.08 -3.99
C SER A 151 -16.64 -8.42 -4.72
N GLY A 152 -15.53 -9.17 -4.58
CA GLY A 152 -15.31 -10.47 -5.21
C GLY A 152 -15.61 -11.66 -4.31
N SER A 153 -15.56 -12.87 -4.87
CA SER A 153 -15.85 -14.13 -4.15
C SER A 153 -14.64 -14.73 -3.44
N ASP A 154 -13.44 -14.27 -3.71
CA ASP A 154 -12.19 -14.94 -3.34
C ASP A 154 -11.18 -14.02 -2.65
N CYS A 155 -11.54 -13.35 -1.56
CA CYS A 155 -10.54 -12.69 -0.75
C CYS A 155 -9.68 -13.73 -0.04
N GLN A 156 -8.41 -13.81 -0.42
CA GLN A 156 -7.47 -14.82 0.08
C GLN A 156 -6.66 -14.36 1.30
N ASN A 157 -6.91 -13.16 1.84
CA ASN A 157 -6.01 -12.53 2.81
C ASN A 157 -6.68 -12.16 4.13
N TYR A 158 -7.53 -13.05 4.60
CA TYR A 158 -8.18 -12.89 5.91
C TYR A 158 -7.20 -12.89 7.09
N ASP A 159 -6.00 -13.46 6.93
CA ASP A 159 -5.11 -13.73 8.07
C ASP A 159 -4.45 -12.46 8.63
N ALA A 160 -4.12 -11.49 7.79
CA ALA A 160 -3.48 -10.25 8.25
C ALA A 160 -4.47 -9.23 8.81
N TYR A 161 -5.71 -9.20 8.31
CA TYR A 161 -6.69 -8.23 8.77
C TYR A 161 -7.05 -8.34 10.26
N PRO A 162 -7.35 -9.52 10.82
CA PRO A 162 -7.62 -9.62 12.26
C PRO A 162 -6.49 -9.05 13.11
N VAL A 163 -5.24 -9.19 12.65
CA VAL A 163 -4.05 -8.68 13.33
C VAL A 163 -3.93 -7.16 13.19
N MET A 164 -4.14 -6.62 11.99
CA MET A 164 -3.94 -5.21 11.67
C MET A 164 -5.19 -4.34 11.87
N ARG A 165 -6.32 -4.92 12.19
CA ARG A 165 -7.62 -4.25 12.26
C ARG A 165 -7.62 -3.00 13.12
N GLU A 166 -7.08 -3.08 14.33
CA GLU A 166 -7.11 -1.96 15.26
C GLU A 166 -6.41 -0.72 14.72
N GLY A 167 -5.24 -0.86 14.10
CA GLY A 167 -4.54 0.23 13.46
C GLY A 167 -5.25 0.73 12.20
N MET A 168 -5.71 -0.18 11.34
CA MET A 168 -6.36 0.18 10.09
C MET A 168 -7.69 0.90 10.30
N GLU A 169 -8.46 0.55 11.34
CA GLU A 169 -9.72 1.20 11.69
C GLU A 169 -9.56 2.60 12.32
N LYS A 170 -8.33 3.05 12.56
CA LYS A 170 -8.02 4.44 12.93
C LYS A 170 -7.84 5.35 11.70
N LEU A 171 -7.78 4.79 10.49
CA LEU A 171 -7.72 5.53 9.23
C LEU A 171 -9.12 6.01 8.81
N ASP A 172 -9.18 7.14 8.12
CA ASP A 172 -10.42 7.61 7.48
C ASP A 172 -10.65 6.90 6.15
N ILE A 173 -9.58 6.67 5.38
CA ILE A 173 -9.60 6.00 4.07
C ILE A 173 -8.45 5.00 4.01
N LEU A 174 -8.73 3.82 3.47
CA LEU A 174 -7.73 2.83 3.11
C LEU A 174 -7.84 2.46 1.64
N PHE A 175 -6.76 2.68 0.88
CA PHE A 175 -6.62 2.24 -0.49
C PHE A 175 -5.97 0.86 -0.55
N SER A 176 -6.51 -0.01 -1.41
CA SER A 176 -6.00 -1.36 -1.62
C SER A 176 -5.89 -1.69 -3.11
N GLY A 177 -5.17 -2.77 -3.42
CA GLY A 177 -5.02 -3.34 -4.75
C GLY A 177 -5.44 -4.81 -4.77
N HIS A 178 -4.62 -5.69 -5.39
CA HIS A 178 -4.72 -7.15 -5.41
C HIS A 178 -5.85 -7.73 -6.26
N GLU A 179 -7.09 -7.34 -6.04
CA GLU A 179 -8.29 -7.96 -6.64
C GLU A 179 -8.63 -7.45 -8.06
N HIS A 180 -7.81 -6.59 -8.66
CA HIS A 180 -7.94 -6.08 -10.03
C HIS A 180 -9.35 -5.60 -10.41
N ASN A 181 -10.11 -5.10 -9.45
CA ASN A 181 -11.41 -4.48 -9.69
C ASN A 181 -11.52 -3.15 -8.94
N PHE A 182 -12.56 -2.40 -9.22
CA PHE A 182 -12.85 -1.17 -8.50
C PHE A 182 -14.04 -1.38 -7.57
N SER A 183 -13.84 -1.08 -6.30
CA SER A 183 -14.91 -1.06 -5.33
C SER A 183 -14.71 0.04 -4.28
N ARG A 184 -15.80 0.39 -3.61
CA ARG A 184 -15.80 1.29 -2.46
C ARG A 184 -16.78 0.76 -1.42
N SER A 185 -16.32 0.62 -0.19
CA SER A 185 -17.19 0.24 0.93
C SER A 185 -18.01 1.43 1.45
N PHE A 186 -19.04 1.14 2.20
CA PHE A 186 -19.52 2.04 3.25
C PHE A 186 -18.45 2.17 4.35
N PRO A 187 -18.54 3.15 5.26
CA PRO A 187 -17.66 3.17 6.43
C PRO A 187 -17.81 1.89 7.26
N VAL A 188 -16.70 1.25 7.59
CA VAL A 188 -16.66 -0.02 8.34
C VAL A 188 -15.82 0.14 9.60
N ARG A 189 -16.29 -0.40 10.72
CA ARG A 189 -15.54 -0.52 11.98
C ARG A 189 -16.05 -1.73 12.76
N ASN A 190 -15.15 -2.55 13.27
CA ASN A 190 -15.49 -3.81 13.96
C ASN A 190 -16.44 -4.71 13.16
N GLU A 191 -16.23 -4.77 11.83
CA GLU A 191 -17.09 -5.53 10.89
C GLU A 191 -18.55 -5.00 10.77
N GLU A 192 -18.84 -3.87 11.38
CA GLU A 192 -20.13 -3.20 11.27
C GLU A 192 -20.08 -2.08 10.20
N ILE A 193 -21.20 -1.92 9.51
CA ILE A 193 -21.38 -0.93 8.44
C ILE A 193 -22.08 0.30 9.01
N PHE A 194 -21.59 1.48 8.63
CA PHE A 194 -22.11 2.77 9.08
C PHE A 194 -22.50 3.66 7.91
N ASP A 195 -23.36 4.65 8.16
CA ASP A 195 -23.83 5.60 7.15
C ASP A 195 -22.93 6.84 7.01
N ARG A 196 -22.12 7.16 8.03
CA ARG A 196 -21.33 8.39 8.07
C ARG A 196 -19.84 8.11 8.05
N PRO A 197 -19.07 8.82 7.22
CA PRO A 197 -17.61 8.67 7.15
C PRO A 197 -16.88 8.77 8.50
N SER A 198 -17.39 9.60 9.43
CA SER A 198 -16.80 9.77 10.76
C SER A 198 -16.95 8.55 11.69
N GLN A 199 -17.67 7.52 11.28
CA GLN A 199 -17.98 6.35 12.12
C GLN A 199 -17.09 5.14 11.81
N GLY A 200 -16.39 5.14 10.70
CA GLY A 200 -15.56 4.01 10.29
C GLY A 200 -14.67 4.35 9.11
N THR A 201 -13.80 3.42 8.73
CA THR A 201 -12.89 3.52 7.61
C THR A 201 -13.60 3.23 6.30
N ILE A 202 -13.37 4.04 5.27
CA ILE A 202 -13.84 3.79 3.90
C ILE A 202 -12.72 3.06 3.15
N HIS A 203 -13.03 1.89 2.61
CA HIS A 203 -12.09 1.10 1.83
C HIS A 203 -12.33 1.32 0.33
N TYR A 204 -11.27 1.65 -0.39
CA TYR A 204 -11.22 1.73 -1.86
C TYR A 204 -10.29 0.64 -2.39
N MET A 205 -10.72 -0.02 -3.45
CA MET A 205 -9.95 -1.02 -4.17
C MET A 205 -10.01 -0.72 -5.66
#